data_631e6489aa1191619b6d8e6dcc706524
#
_entry.id   631e6489aa1191619b6d8e6dcc706524
#
_cell.length_a   1.000
_cell.length_b   1.000
_cell.length_c   1.000
_cell.angle_alpha   90.00
_cell.angle_beta   90.00
_cell.angle_gamma   90.00
#
_symmetry.space_group_name_H-M   'P 1'
#
loop_
_entity.id
_entity.type
_entity.pdbx_description
1 polymer ?
#
loop_
_entity_poly.entity_id
_entity_poly.type
_entity_poly.pdbx_seq_one_letter_code
_entity_poly.pdbx_strand_id
1 'polypeptide(L)'
;MGLEEELTLALELADAADALTLPPFQAREVTYDWKANHTEVTALDRAAERVIADRLAAERPNHRFLGEEFGMAGDPTSPWRWIVDPIDGTSGYVRGIPVWATLIALEHGAEGIVVAVVSAPALGRRWWAPAGAGCFADGRPCRVSDVDAIADAQISVTLNDGWDDLGLTTALVGLAQEARRARGFGRASCRERVSECV
;
A
#
# COMPACT_ATOMS: atom_id res chain seq x y z
N MET A 1 -20.42 -3.30 -14.72
CA MET A 1 -20.79 -2.35 -13.64
C MET A 1 -19.72 -1.28 -13.64
N GLY A 2 -20.12 0.00 -13.64
CA GLY A 2 -19.13 1.08 -13.67
C GLY A 2 -18.38 1.11 -12.34
N LEU A 3 -17.03 1.11 -12.39
CA LEU A 3 -16.17 1.20 -11.19
C LEU A 3 -15.94 2.66 -10.73
N GLU A 4 -16.63 3.62 -11.34
CA GLU A 4 -16.45 5.05 -11.06
C GLU A 4 -16.83 5.43 -9.62
N GLU A 5 -17.94 4.87 -9.12
CA GLU A 5 -18.39 5.11 -7.75
C GLU A 5 -17.41 4.50 -6.73
N GLU A 6 -16.90 3.30 -7.01
CA GLU A 6 -15.95 2.61 -6.15
C GLU A 6 -14.57 3.32 -6.15
N LEU A 7 -14.13 3.82 -7.31
CA LEU A 7 -12.93 4.62 -7.40
C LEU A 7 -13.08 5.95 -6.63
N THR A 8 -14.23 6.62 -6.78
CA THR A 8 -14.52 7.86 -6.06
C THR A 8 -14.46 7.62 -4.56
N LEU A 9 -15.13 6.57 -4.08
CA LEU A 9 -15.09 6.20 -2.66
C LEU A 9 -13.65 5.90 -2.19
N ALA A 10 -12.88 5.12 -2.97
CA ALA A 10 -11.49 4.80 -2.61
C ALA A 10 -10.62 6.07 -2.49
N LEU A 11 -10.80 7.04 -3.39
CA LEU A 11 -10.08 8.31 -3.34
C LEU A 11 -10.47 9.15 -2.12
N GLU A 12 -11.76 9.20 -1.78
CA GLU A 12 -12.24 9.90 -0.59
C GLU A 12 -11.80 9.24 0.72
N LEU A 13 -11.70 7.90 0.75
CA LEU A 13 -11.13 7.15 1.88
C LEU A 13 -9.65 7.48 2.06
N ALA A 14 -8.90 7.59 0.95
CA ALA A 14 -7.51 8.02 0.97
C ALA A 14 -7.37 9.46 1.50
N ASP A 15 -8.26 10.40 1.11
CA ASP A 15 -8.28 11.75 1.65
C ASP A 15 -8.49 11.77 3.17
N ALA A 16 -9.40 10.93 3.66
CA ALA A 16 -9.68 10.83 5.10
C ALA A 16 -8.47 10.27 5.88
N ALA A 17 -7.76 9.28 5.33
CA ALA A 17 -6.53 8.75 5.91
C ALA A 17 -5.41 9.79 5.91
N ASP A 18 -5.19 10.47 4.77
CA ASP A 18 -4.18 11.52 4.62
C ASP A 18 -4.38 12.66 5.64
N ALA A 19 -5.63 13.07 5.86
CA ALA A 19 -5.98 14.11 6.83
C ALA A 19 -5.60 13.75 8.28
N LEU A 20 -5.58 12.45 8.61
CA LEU A 20 -5.18 11.96 9.94
C LEU A 20 -3.67 11.75 10.06
N THR A 21 -3.04 11.25 9.00
CA THR A 21 -1.66 10.75 9.06
C THR A 21 -0.62 11.81 8.70
N LEU A 22 -0.91 12.73 7.78
CA LEU A 22 0.06 13.73 7.32
C LEU A 22 0.43 14.79 8.38
N PRO A 23 -0.52 15.43 9.11
CA PRO A 23 -0.16 16.48 10.05
C PRO A 23 0.78 16.02 11.16
N PRO A 24 0.56 14.89 11.87
CA PRO A 24 1.50 14.41 12.88
C PRO A 24 2.88 14.04 12.30
N PHE A 25 2.92 13.49 11.08
CA PHE A 25 4.17 13.24 10.37
C PHE A 25 4.97 14.53 10.16
N GLN A 26 4.31 15.58 9.65
CA GLN A 26 4.94 16.87 9.42
C GLN A 26 5.40 17.55 10.71
N ALA A 27 4.62 17.43 11.78
CA ALA A 27 4.97 17.94 13.11
C ALA A 27 6.07 17.13 13.80
N ARG A 28 6.41 15.93 13.31
CA ARG A 28 7.30 14.96 13.95
C ARG A 28 6.82 14.54 15.35
N GLU A 29 5.51 14.44 15.51
CA GLU A 29 4.83 14.08 16.77
C GLU A 29 4.29 12.65 16.73
N VAL A 30 4.99 11.75 16.04
CA VAL A 30 4.58 10.35 15.91
C VAL A 30 5.23 9.52 16.99
N THR A 31 4.41 8.83 17.79
CA THR A 31 4.84 7.80 18.73
C THR A 31 4.41 6.43 18.22
N TYR A 32 5.11 5.38 18.61
CA TYR A 32 4.83 4.03 18.16
C TYR A 32 4.98 3.00 19.28
N ASP A 33 4.27 1.89 19.11
CA ASP A 33 4.39 0.67 19.89
C ASP A 33 4.98 -0.45 19.04
N TRP A 34 5.37 -1.56 19.67
CA TRP A 34 5.81 -2.76 18.97
C TRP A 34 4.69 -3.78 18.88
N LYS A 35 4.42 -4.30 17.67
CA LYS A 35 3.60 -5.50 17.48
C LYS A 35 4.33 -6.75 17.98
N ALA A 36 3.61 -7.84 18.20
CA ALA A 36 4.19 -9.13 18.63
C ALA A 36 5.23 -9.70 17.66
N ASN A 37 5.16 -9.33 16.39
CA ASN A 37 6.11 -9.69 15.33
C ASN A 37 7.31 -8.74 15.22
N HIS A 38 7.52 -7.86 16.21
CA HIS A 38 8.59 -6.85 16.23
C HIS A 38 8.53 -5.81 15.10
N THR A 39 7.35 -5.52 14.55
CA THR A 39 7.12 -4.37 13.67
C THR A 39 6.52 -3.20 14.45
N GLU A 40 6.77 -1.98 13.98
CA GLU A 40 6.20 -0.77 14.59
C GLU A 40 4.73 -0.64 14.21
N VAL A 41 3.93 -0.07 15.11
CA VAL A 41 2.55 0.37 14.88
C VAL A 41 2.30 1.66 15.63
N THR A 42 1.54 2.56 15.03
CA THR A 42 1.14 3.80 15.69
C THR A 42 -0.35 3.81 16.01
N ALA A 43 -0.76 4.72 16.90
CA ALA A 43 -2.18 4.99 17.11
C ALA A 43 -2.84 5.53 15.82
N LEU A 44 -2.05 6.10 14.89
CA LEU A 44 -2.52 6.67 13.63
C LEU A 44 -2.83 5.58 12.60
N ASP A 45 -2.06 4.47 12.56
CA ASP A 45 -2.41 3.30 11.73
C ASP A 45 -3.82 2.83 12.09
N ARG A 46 -4.07 2.59 13.38
CA ARG A 46 -5.38 2.14 13.87
C ARG A 46 -6.49 3.17 13.66
N ALA A 47 -6.19 4.45 13.84
CA ALA A 47 -7.18 5.51 13.64
C ALA A 47 -7.58 5.64 12.17
N ALA A 48 -6.62 5.63 11.26
CA ALA A 48 -6.86 5.71 9.82
C ALA A 48 -7.62 4.47 9.31
N GLU A 49 -7.21 3.25 9.74
CA GLU A 49 -7.94 2.04 9.37
C GLU A 49 -9.37 2.05 9.91
N ARG A 50 -9.59 2.54 11.15
CA ARG A 50 -10.92 2.65 11.75
C ARG A 50 -11.83 3.56 10.93
N VAL A 51 -11.36 4.75 10.56
CA VAL A 51 -12.14 5.69 9.76
C VAL A 51 -12.53 5.09 8.41
N ILE A 52 -11.60 4.40 7.75
CA ILE A 52 -11.86 3.71 6.48
C ILE A 52 -12.89 2.59 6.68
N ALA A 53 -12.69 1.72 7.70
CA ALA A 53 -13.56 0.60 7.97
C ALA A 53 -14.99 1.03 8.32
N ASP A 54 -15.15 2.04 9.19
CA ASP A 54 -16.46 2.56 9.60
C ASP A 54 -17.22 3.16 8.42
N ARG A 55 -16.54 3.89 7.54
CA ARG A 55 -17.14 4.45 6.34
C ARG A 55 -17.53 3.36 5.34
N LEU A 56 -16.68 2.36 5.12
CA LEU A 56 -17.00 1.21 4.26
C LEU A 56 -18.17 0.41 4.80
N ALA A 57 -18.25 0.18 6.11
CA ALA A 57 -19.39 -0.51 6.73
C ALA A 57 -20.71 0.25 6.53
N ALA A 58 -20.68 1.57 6.51
CA ALA A 58 -21.87 2.41 6.27
C ALA A 58 -22.27 2.46 4.78
N GLU A 59 -21.32 2.61 3.86
CA GLU A 59 -21.60 2.83 2.43
C GLU A 59 -21.63 1.54 1.61
N ARG A 60 -20.95 0.48 2.09
CA ARG A 60 -20.83 -0.83 1.42
C ARG A 60 -21.05 -1.99 2.41
N PRO A 61 -22.21 -2.02 3.11
CA PRO A 61 -22.45 -2.99 4.21
C PRO A 61 -22.37 -4.46 3.77
N ASN A 62 -22.51 -4.73 2.47
CA ASN A 62 -22.43 -6.08 1.89
C ASN A 62 -21.03 -6.43 1.37
N HIS A 63 -20.03 -5.57 1.56
CA HIS A 63 -18.65 -5.86 1.18
C HIS A 63 -17.87 -6.42 2.37
N ARG A 64 -16.85 -7.25 2.07
CA ARG A 64 -15.83 -7.63 3.06
C ARG A 64 -14.79 -6.54 3.20
N PHE A 65 -14.14 -6.55 4.32
CA PHE A 65 -13.00 -5.69 4.64
C PHE A 65 -11.84 -6.55 5.15
N LEU A 66 -10.63 -6.27 4.70
CA LEU A 66 -9.38 -6.82 5.22
C LEU A 66 -8.45 -5.64 5.52
N GLY A 67 -8.25 -5.35 6.80
CA GLY A 67 -7.29 -4.37 7.27
C GLY A 67 -6.04 -5.00 7.84
N GLU A 68 -4.97 -4.23 7.90
CA GLU A 68 -3.71 -4.68 8.51
C GLU A 68 -3.82 -4.78 10.04
N GLU A 69 -4.55 -3.84 10.66
CA GLU A 69 -4.61 -3.70 12.11
C GLU A 69 -5.79 -4.46 12.74
N PHE A 70 -6.94 -4.46 12.09
CA PHE A 70 -8.16 -5.08 12.62
C PHE A 70 -8.54 -6.39 11.92
N GLY A 71 -7.83 -6.77 10.84
CA GLY A 71 -8.07 -8.01 10.12
C GLY A 71 -9.39 -8.02 9.33
N MET A 72 -10.05 -9.18 9.29
CA MET A 72 -11.25 -9.43 8.46
C MET A 72 -12.52 -8.96 9.15
N ALA A 73 -13.40 -8.29 8.37
CA ALA A 73 -14.74 -7.90 8.77
C ALA A 73 -15.73 -7.96 7.58
N GLY A 74 -17.03 -7.79 7.85
CA GLY A 74 -18.09 -7.75 6.83
C GLY A 74 -18.64 -9.13 6.46
N ASP A 75 -19.43 -9.19 5.39
CA ASP A 75 -20.10 -10.42 4.93
C ASP A 75 -19.11 -11.41 4.30
N PRO A 76 -18.85 -12.59 4.93
CA PRO A 76 -17.85 -13.54 4.41
C PRO A 76 -18.23 -14.15 3.05
N THR A 77 -19.48 -14.03 2.63
CA THR A 77 -19.98 -14.57 1.34
C THR A 77 -19.90 -13.58 0.19
N SER A 78 -19.59 -12.30 0.48
CA SER A 78 -19.48 -11.26 -0.53
C SER A 78 -18.35 -11.54 -1.52
N PRO A 79 -18.56 -11.36 -2.82
CA PRO A 79 -17.47 -11.38 -3.79
C PRO A 79 -16.60 -10.11 -3.74
N TRP A 80 -17.07 -9.05 -3.08
CA TRP A 80 -16.38 -7.77 -2.95
C TRP A 80 -15.57 -7.72 -1.67
N ARG A 81 -14.28 -7.38 -1.77
CA ARG A 81 -13.38 -7.24 -0.62
C ARG A 81 -12.52 -5.99 -0.75
N TRP A 82 -12.65 -5.09 0.22
CA TRP A 82 -11.70 -4.00 0.41
C TRP A 82 -10.47 -4.50 1.17
N ILE A 83 -9.30 -4.14 0.68
CA ILE A 83 -8.01 -4.48 1.29
C ILE A 83 -7.32 -3.15 1.60
N VAL A 84 -6.95 -2.92 2.85
CA VAL A 84 -6.45 -1.63 3.32
C VAL A 84 -5.18 -1.81 4.15
N ASP A 85 -4.19 -1.02 3.83
CA ASP A 85 -3.02 -0.75 4.66
C ASP A 85 -2.99 0.76 4.92
N PRO A 86 -3.24 1.20 6.16
CA PRO A 86 -3.38 2.62 6.47
C PRO A 86 -2.08 3.40 6.35
N ILE A 87 -0.93 2.77 6.72
CA ILE A 87 0.40 3.37 6.62
C ILE A 87 1.42 2.31 6.20
N ASP A 88 1.43 1.94 4.90
CA ASP A 88 2.53 1.13 4.36
C ASP A 88 3.86 1.86 4.57
N GLY A 89 4.80 1.18 5.22
CA GLY A 89 6.06 1.79 5.58
C GLY A 89 6.04 2.50 6.95
N THR A 90 5.29 2.01 7.93
CA THR A 90 5.22 2.54 9.32
C THR A 90 6.61 2.78 9.90
N SER A 91 7.59 1.92 9.65
CA SER A 91 8.98 2.09 10.08
C SER A 91 9.63 3.37 9.54
N GLY A 92 9.36 3.71 8.28
CA GLY A 92 9.77 4.99 7.67
C GLY A 92 9.00 6.18 8.26
N TYR A 93 7.69 5.99 8.41
CA TYR A 93 6.77 6.99 8.96
C TYR A 93 7.22 7.49 10.34
N VAL A 94 7.47 6.59 11.30
CA VAL A 94 7.90 6.96 12.66
C VAL A 94 9.29 7.61 12.70
N ARG A 95 10.10 7.42 11.68
CA ARG A 95 11.45 8.01 11.56
C ARG A 95 11.49 9.29 10.74
N GLY A 96 10.32 9.79 10.29
CA GLY A 96 10.23 11.00 9.48
C GLY A 96 10.74 10.83 8.05
N ILE A 97 10.80 9.60 7.55
CA ILE A 97 11.14 9.29 6.14
C ILE A 97 9.86 9.42 5.31
N PRO A 98 9.83 10.26 4.25
CA PRO A 98 8.59 10.58 3.54
C PRO A 98 8.11 9.48 2.57
N VAL A 99 8.71 8.30 2.61
CA VAL A 99 8.37 7.15 1.76
C VAL A 99 7.45 6.22 2.54
N TRP A 100 6.18 6.57 2.58
CA TRP A 100 5.08 5.81 3.14
C TRP A 100 3.79 6.16 2.41
N ALA A 101 2.79 5.29 2.45
CA ALA A 101 1.55 5.47 1.73
C ALA A 101 0.37 4.80 2.42
N THR A 102 -0.85 5.32 2.17
CA THR A 102 -2.09 4.58 2.39
C THR A 102 -2.40 3.76 1.14
N LEU A 103 -2.60 2.47 1.31
CA LEU A 103 -2.96 1.54 0.25
C LEU A 103 -4.41 1.11 0.41
N ILE A 104 -5.22 1.30 -0.66
CA ILE A 104 -6.62 0.88 -0.69
C ILE A 104 -6.86 0.12 -1.98
N ALA A 105 -7.35 -1.10 -1.89
CA ALA A 105 -7.72 -1.90 -3.04
C ALA A 105 -9.12 -2.49 -2.87
N LEU A 106 -9.86 -2.59 -3.98
CA LEU A 106 -11.11 -3.36 -4.06
C LEU A 106 -10.88 -4.56 -4.96
N GLU A 107 -11.11 -5.73 -4.40
CA GLU A 107 -11.11 -7.00 -5.11
C GLU A 107 -12.53 -7.46 -5.40
N HIS A 108 -12.72 -8.10 -6.55
CA HIS A 108 -13.99 -8.72 -6.93
C HIS A 108 -13.78 -10.16 -7.38
N GLY A 109 -14.05 -11.12 -6.50
CA GLY A 109 -14.10 -12.55 -6.80
C GLY A 109 -12.97 -13.03 -7.70
N ALA A 110 -13.34 -13.60 -8.87
CA ALA A 110 -12.38 -14.13 -9.84
C ALA A 110 -11.71 -13.05 -10.72
N GLU A 111 -12.19 -11.82 -10.69
CA GLU A 111 -11.61 -10.72 -11.48
C GLU A 111 -10.33 -10.16 -10.84
N GLY A 112 -10.11 -10.45 -9.56
CA GLY A 112 -8.98 -9.90 -8.81
C GLY A 112 -9.19 -8.44 -8.42
N ILE A 113 -8.10 -7.66 -8.35
CA ILE A 113 -8.17 -6.23 -7.99
C ILE A 113 -8.80 -5.43 -9.13
N VAL A 114 -9.90 -4.76 -8.82
CA VAL A 114 -10.67 -3.96 -9.79
C VAL A 114 -10.52 -2.45 -9.58
N VAL A 115 -10.17 -2.01 -8.37
CA VAL A 115 -9.79 -0.63 -8.06
C VAL A 115 -8.58 -0.66 -7.14
N ALA A 116 -7.59 0.18 -7.40
CA ALA A 116 -6.46 0.38 -6.49
C ALA A 116 -6.14 1.88 -6.36
N VAL A 117 -5.83 2.31 -5.14
CA VAL A 117 -5.36 3.67 -4.81
C VAL A 117 -4.14 3.56 -3.92
N VAL A 118 -3.11 4.32 -4.24
CA VAL A 118 -1.91 4.54 -3.42
C VAL A 118 -1.80 6.03 -3.16
N SER A 119 -1.93 6.45 -1.91
CA SER A 119 -1.76 7.85 -1.51
C SER A 119 -0.51 8.02 -0.68
N ALA A 120 0.46 8.78 -1.19
CA ALA A 120 1.72 9.11 -0.52
C ALA A 120 1.76 10.63 -0.20
N PRO A 121 1.02 11.08 0.85
CA PRO A 121 0.76 12.49 1.07
C PRO A 121 2.02 13.26 1.47
N ALA A 122 2.99 12.63 2.11
CA ALA A 122 4.28 13.26 2.43
C ALA A 122 5.12 13.59 1.18
N LEU A 123 4.86 12.90 0.05
CA LEU A 123 5.45 13.18 -1.26
C LEU A 123 4.56 14.09 -2.11
N GLY A 124 3.33 14.40 -1.67
CA GLY A 124 2.32 15.08 -2.47
C GLY A 124 1.92 14.30 -3.72
N ARG A 125 1.90 12.97 -3.65
CA ARG A 125 1.67 12.08 -4.79
C ARG A 125 0.54 11.10 -4.52
N ARG A 126 -0.25 10.82 -5.57
CA ARG A 126 -1.28 9.79 -5.55
C ARG A 126 -1.37 9.04 -6.86
N TRP A 127 -1.52 7.73 -6.79
CA TRP A 127 -1.74 6.86 -7.93
C TRP A 127 -3.06 6.12 -7.78
N TRP A 128 -3.71 5.82 -8.91
CA TRP A 128 -4.90 4.98 -8.93
C TRP A 128 -5.05 4.23 -10.25
N ALA A 129 -5.70 3.09 -10.19
CA ALA A 129 -5.96 2.23 -11.34
C ALA A 129 -7.32 1.54 -11.21
N PRO A 130 -8.37 2.00 -11.90
CA PRO A 130 -9.56 1.17 -12.10
C PRO A 130 -9.29 0.16 -13.22
N ALA A 131 -9.78 -1.08 -13.06
CA ALA A 131 -9.62 -2.14 -14.04
C ALA A 131 -10.15 -1.71 -15.42
N GLY A 132 -9.37 -1.97 -16.47
CA GLY A 132 -9.72 -1.64 -17.86
C GLY A 132 -9.53 -0.18 -18.28
N ALA A 133 -9.23 0.76 -17.34
CA ALA A 133 -9.05 2.18 -17.69
C ALA A 133 -7.59 2.66 -17.60
N GLY A 134 -6.66 1.78 -17.23
CA GLY A 134 -5.24 2.11 -17.10
C GLY A 134 -4.88 2.67 -15.73
N CYS A 135 -3.64 3.14 -15.59
CA CYS A 135 -3.10 3.71 -14.36
C CYS A 135 -2.88 5.22 -14.50
N PHE A 136 -3.12 5.94 -13.42
CA PHE A 136 -2.96 7.40 -13.33
C PHE A 136 -2.06 7.77 -12.16
N ALA A 137 -1.28 8.82 -12.35
CA ALA A 137 -0.48 9.46 -11.30
C ALA A 137 -0.82 10.96 -11.28
N ASP A 138 -1.37 11.45 -10.17
CA ASP A 138 -1.79 12.86 -9.99
C ASP A 138 -2.66 13.38 -11.14
N GLY A 139 -3.62 12.57 -11.60
CA GLY A 139 -4.54 12.90 -12.70
C GLY A 139 -3.96 12.72 -14.11
N ARG A 140 -2.71 12.24 -14.25
CA ARG A 140 -2.08 12.02 -15.55
C ARG A 140 -1.92 10.52 -15.81
N PRO A 141 -2.21 10.03 -17.02
CA PRO A 141 -1.94 8.63 -17.35
C PRO A 141 -0.46 8.30 -17.15
N CYS A 142 -0.18 7.18 -16.50
CA CYS A 142 1.17 6.65 -16.36
C CYS A 142 1.30 5.32 -17.09
N ARG A 143 2.52 5.02 -17.55
CA ARG A 143 2.86 3.80 -18.27
C ARG A 143 4.22 3.31 -17.78
N VAL A 144 4.46 2.01 -17.92
CA VAL A 144 5.79 1.44 -17.75
C VAL A 144 6.75 2.02 -18.80
N SER A 145 8.03 2.05 -18.48
CA SER A 145 9.08 2.43 -19.43
C SER A 145 9.26 1.36 -20.52
N ASP A 146 9.92 1.72 -21.62
CA ASP A 146 10.28 0.79 -22.70
C ASP A 146 11.59 0.03 -22.40
N VAL A 147 12.06 0.04 -21.14
CA VAL A 147 13.26 -0.69 -20.71
C VAL A 147 12.95 -2.18 -20.64
N ASP A 148 13.60 -2.96 -21.47
CA ASP A 148 13.44 -4.42 -21.61
C ASP A 148 14.67 -5.24 -21.18
N ALA A 149 15.78 -4.58 -20.83
CA ALA A 149 16.99 -5.20 -20.34
C ALA A 149 17.34 -4.74 -18.92
N ILE A 150 17.78 -5.68 -18.06
CA ILE A 150 18.18 -5.38 -16.69
C ILE A 150 19.36 -4.40 -16.67
N ALA A 151 20.31 -4.54 -17.59
CA ALA A 151 21.46 -3.66 -17.71
C ALA A 151 21.12 -2.16 -17.94
N ASP A 152 19.92 -1.88 -18.45
CA ASP A 152 19.40 -0.53 -18.66
C ASP A 152 18.43 -0.07 -17.57
N ALA A 153 18.01 -0.99 -16.70
CA ALA A 153 17.01 -0.75 -15.68
C ALA A 153 17.58 0.04 -14.48
N GLN A 154 16.72 0.89 -13.91
CA GLN A 154 16.91 1.39 -12.55
C GLN A 154 15.98 0.59 -11.64
N ILE A 155 16.53 -0.09 -10.64
CA ILE A 155 15.77 -0.90 -9.68
C ILE A 155 15.80 -0.26 -8.29
N SER A 156 14.73 -0.47 -7.53
CA SER A 156 14.67 -0.16 -6.11
C SER A 156 14.54 -1.47 -5.33
N VAL A 157 15.39 -1.64 -4.33
CA VAL A 157 15.49 -2.90 -3.57
C VAL A 157 15.45 -2.58 -2.09
N THR A 158 14.64 -3.32 -1.34
CA THR A 158 14.68 -3.30 0.12
C THR A 158 15.32 -4.58 0.62
N LEU A 159 16.46 -4.45 1.33
CA LEU A 159 17.09 -5.57 2.00
C LEU A 159 16.40 -5.83 3.33
N ASN A 160 15.89 -7.03 3.52
CA ASN A 160 15.32 -7.52 4.78
C ASN A 160 15.65 -9.01 4.97
N ASP A 161 15.38 -9.53 6.15
CA ASP A 161 15.71 -10.92 6.50
C ASP A 161 14.92 -11.95 5.66
N GLY A 162 13.78 -11.56 5.07
CA GLY A 162 12.98 -12.44 4.22
C GLY A 162 13.71 -12.94 2.97
N TRP A 163 14.68 -12.20 2.46
CA TRP A 163 15.49 -12.67 1.33
C TRP A 163 16.41 -13.82 1.73
N ASP A 164 16.99 -13.79 2.94
CA ASP A 164 17.81 -14.86 3.48
C ASP A 164 16.97 -16.10 3.81
N ASP A 165 15.80 -15.89 4.42
CA ASP A 165 14.84 -16.96 4.75
C ASP A 165 14.42 -17.75 3.49
N LEU A 166 14.31 -17.07 2.35
CA LEU A 166 13.98 -17.66 1.06
C LEU A 166 15.21 -18.14 0.25
N GLY A 167 16.44 -17.91 0.74
CA GLY A 167 17.68 -18.23 0.03
C GLY A 167 17.91 -17.38 -1.24
N LEU A 168 17.28 -16.20 -1.34
CA LEU A 168 17.28 -15.36 -2.54
C LEU A 168 18.26 -14.18 -2.47
N THR A 169 18.96 -13.97 -1.36
CA THR A 169 19.88 -12.83 -1.16
C THR A 169 20.96 -12.76 -2.25
N THR A 170 21.55 -13.88 -2.64
CA THR A 170 22.57 -13.92 -3.70
C THR A 170 22.00 -13.51 -5.05
N ALA A 171 20.79 -13.97 -5.40
CA ALA A 171 20.11 -13.60 -6.64
C ALA A 171 19.76 -12.10 -6.66
N LEU A 172 19.31 -11.56 -5.54
CA LEU A 172 19.01 -10.14 -5.38
C LEU A 172 20.25 -9.26 -5.56
N VAL A 173 21.38 -9.66 -4.94
CA VAL A 173 22.65 -8.96 -5.10
C VAL A 173 23.12 -9.00 -6.56
N GLY A 174 23.01 -10.18 -7.21
CA GLY A 174 23.32 -10.33 -8.63
C GLY A 174 22.49 -9.41 -9.51
N LEU A 175 21.16 -9.35 -9.29
CA LEU A 175 20.26 -8.44 -9.99
C LEU A 175 20.66 -6.97 -9.77
N ALA A 176 20.99 -6.58 -8.54
CA ALA A 176 21.41 -5.22 -8.21
C ALA A 176 22.75 -4.83 -8.87
N GLN A 177 23.65 -5.79 -9.07
CA GLN A 177 24.93 -5.58 -9.75
C GLN A 177 24.78 -5.49 -11.27
N GLU A 178 23.85 -6.25 -11.86
CA GLU A 178 23.58 -6.25 -13.29
C GLU A 178 22.81 -4.98 -13.73
N ALA A 179 21.92 -4.46 -12.88
CA ALA A 179 21.13 -3.30 -13.20
C ALA A 179 22.00 -2.05 -13.38
N ARG A 180 21.64 -1.19 -14.34
CA ARG A 180 22.29 0.11 -14.56
C ARG A 180 22.43 0.93 -13.29
N ARG A 181 21.42 0.86 -12.42
CA ARG A 181 21.40 1.52 -11.10
C ARG A 181 20.50 0.78 -10.13
N ALA A 182 21.02 0.43 -8.97
CA ALA A 182 20.24 -0.05 -7.86
C ALA A 182 20.20 0.97 -6.73
N ARG A 183 19.03 1.14 -6.10
CA ARG A 183 18.83 2.00 -4.92
C ARG A 183 18.03 1.23 -3.88
N GLY A 184 18.33 1.44 -2.60
CA GLY A 184 17.53 0.95 -1.48
C GLY A 184 16.71 2.11 -0.89
N PHE A 185 15.43 1.88 -0.69
CA PHE A 185 14.57 2.76 0.13
C PHE A 185 14.07 1.92 1.30
N GLY A 186 14.54 2.21 2.52
CA GLY A 186 14.02 1.71 3.78
C GLY A 186 13.71 0.21 3.87
N ARG A 187 13.42 -0.25 5.08
CA ARG A 187 12.78 -1.55 5.30
C ARG A 187 11.27 -1.40 5.12
N ALA A 188 10.72 -1.87 4.03
CA ALA A 188 9.30 -2.18 3.98
C ALA A 188 9.11 -3.58 4.57
N SER A 189 8.41 -3.69 5.68
CA SER A 189 8.07 -4.97 6.29
C SER A 189 6.83 -5.57 5.62
N CYS A 190 6.90 -5.84 4.33
CA CYS A 190 5.87 -6.64 3.65
C CYS A 190 6.21 -8.12 3.70
N ARG A 191 6.28 -8.72 4.89
CA ARG A 191 6.47 -10.17 5.03
C ARG A 191 5.27 -11.01 4.59
N GLU A 192 4.07 -10.47 4.57
CA GLU A 192 2.84 -11.29 4.43
C GLU A 192 2.10 -11.17 3.11
N ARG A 193 2.47 -10.27 2.19
CA ARG A 193 1.61 -9.98 1.03
C ARG A 193 2.16 -10.30 -0.35
N VAL A 194 3.41 -10.73 -0.49
CA VAL A 194 3.95 -11.13 -1.81
C VAL A 194 3.37 -12.47 -2.27
N SER A 195 2.89 -13.31 -1.35
CA SER A 195 2.27 -14.60 -1.68
C SER A 195 0.78 -14.52 -2.05
N GLU A 196 0.12 -13.38 -1.81
CA GLU A 196 -1.31 -13.20 -2.11
C GLU A 196 -1.58 -12.29 -3.32
N CYS A 197 -0.55 -11.63 -3.87
CA CYS A 197 -0.66 -10.73 -5.03
C CYS A 197 -0.01 -11.29 -6.32
N VAL A 198 0.32 -12.59 -6.36
CA VAL A 198 0.82 -13.27 -7.59
C VAL A 198 -0.19 -14.27 -8.09
#